data_450a9ca8a2083bceb8666325182e8442
#
_entry.id   450a9ca8a2083bceb8666325182e8442
#
_cell.length_a   1.000
_cell.length_b   1.000
_cell.length_c   1.000
_cell.angle_alpha   90.00
_cell.angle_beta   90.00
_cell.angle_gamma   90.00
#
_symmetry.space_group_name_H-M   'P 1'
#
loop_
_entity.id
_entity.type
_entity.pdbx_description
1 polymer ?
#
loop_
_entity_poly.entity_id
_entity_poly.type
_entity_poly.pdbx_seq_one_letter_code
_entity_poly.pdbx_strand_id
1 'polypeptide(L)'
;SMLTSMSNAVITIDDEGKIITCNKAGLKILKIRTSDIIGKTAEEFFTNGRSWILEKIKNCEETKENELLMDAEFEVGTEEDDNIELVSANISFLPLENQDPDGRMDQAQGHLGTLIIIEDISDEKRMKSTMSRYIDPGIADKLMSEGTDIMGGQETEATLLFSDVRSFTTITETLGAQGTVALLNEYFDIMVEAISEQGGMVDKFIGDAIMAGFGIPVANEDDEDRGVRAGINMIKRLWEWNEIREKEGKMPVDMGLGLNTDKVVSGNIGSSKRMDY
;
A
#
# COMPACT_ATOMS: atom_id res chain seq x y z
N SER A 1 29.75 16.66 -4.07
CA SER A 1 29.30 17.05 -2.73
C SER A 1 28.34 15.98 -2.20
N MET A 2 28.25 15.77 -0.90
CA MET A 2 27.40 14.77 -0.25
C MET A 2 25.93 14.88 -0.70
N LEU A 3 25.43 16.11 -0.89
CA LEU A 3 24.05 16.39 -1.35
C LEU A 3 23.74 15.92 -2.78
N THR A 4 24.75 15.70 -3.62
CA THR A 4 24.57 15.29 -5.01
C THR A 4 24.39 13.77 -5.17
N SER A 5 24.72 12.99 -4.16
CA SER A 5 24.60 11.52 -4.16
C SER A 5 23.39 10.99 -3.37
N MET A 6 22.61 11.88 -2.73
CA MET A 6 21.40 11.48 -1.99
C MET A 6 20.25 11.18 -2.95
N SER A 7 19.50 10.12 -2.70
CA SER A 7 18.27 9.77 -3.42
C SER A 7 17.08 10.64 -3.03
N ASN A 8 17.10 11.18 -1.79
CA ASN A 8 16.03 12.00 -1.25
C ASN A 8 16.17 13.46 -1.70
N ALA A 9 15.04 14.12 -1.94
CA ALA A 9 15.03 15.56 -2.15
C ALA A 9 15.44 16.29 -0.87
N VAL A 10 16.27 17.33 -1.04
CA VAL A 10 16.69 18.21 0.06
C VAL A 10 16.49 19.65 -0.41
N ILE A 11 15.61 20.37 0.28
CA ILE A 11 15.26 21.76 0.00
C ILE A 11 15.57 22.56 1.26
N THR A 12 16.25 23.71 1.10
CA THR A 12 16.46 24.65 2.22
C THR A 12 15.73 25.97 1.94
N ILE A 13 15.08 26.45 2.99
CA ILE A 13 14.37 27.73 3.01
C ILE A 13 15.05 28.58 4.07
N ASP A 14 15.32 29.86 3.79
CA ASP A 14 15.90 30.79 4.76
C ASP A 14 14.84 31.36 5.73
N ASP A 15 15.30 32.23 6.63
CA ASP A 15 14.47 32.91 7.63
C ASP A 15 13.49 33.94 7.03
N GLU A 16 13.69 34.35 5.76
CA GLU A 16 12.77 35.19 4.99
C GLU A 16 11.73 34.35 4.21
N GLY A 17 11.75 33.03 4.34
CA GLY A 17 10.85 32.11 3.63
C GLY A 17 11.24 31.84 2.17
N LYS A 18 12.48 32.18 1.76
CA LYS A 18 12.97 32.02 0.39
C LYS A 18 13.70 30.69 0.21
N ILE A 19 13.41 29.99 -0.87
CA ILE A 19 14.07 28.74 -1.21
C ILE A 19 15.47 28.99 -1.76
N ILE A 20 16.48 28.58 -0.99
CA ILE A 20 17.89 28.81 -1.30
C ILE A 20 18.53 27.66 -2.05
N THR A 21 18.21 26.43 -1.66
CA THR A 21 18.76 25.24 -2.31
C THR A 21 17.71 24.20 -2.60
N CYS A 22 17.91 23.47 -3.68
CA CYS A 22 17.22 22.22 -4.01
C CYS A 22 18.24 21.30 -4.65
N ASN A 23 18.44 20.10 -4.10
CA ASN A 23 19.41 19.18 -4.65
C ASN A 23 18.88 18.53 -5.95
N LYS A 24 19.75 17.81 -6.65
CA LYS A 24 19.42 17.18 -7.94
C LYS A 24 18.27 16.15 -7.81
N ALA A 25 18.20 15.42 -6.69
CA ALA A 25 17.10 14.49 -6.42
C ALA A 25 15.78 15.27 -6.25
N GLY A 26 15.78 16.41 -5.57
CA GLY A 26 14.59 17.26 -5.42
C GLY A 26 14.04 17.75 -6.75
N LEU A 27 14.90 18.24 -7.65
CA LEU A 27 14.48 18.65 -9.00
C LEU A 27 13.85 17.48 -9.78
N LYS A 28 14.41 16.27 -9.62
CA LYS A 28 13.90 15.07 -10.29
C LYS A 28 12.55 14.61 -9.70
N ILE A 29 12.43 14.53 -8.38
CA ILE A 29 11.21 14.08 -7.68
C ILE A 29 10.07 15.07 -7.96
N LEU A 30 10.34 16.36 -7.84
CA LEU A 30 9.36 17.42 -8.08
C LEU A 30 9.08 17.66 -9.58
N LYS A 31 9.86 17.06 -10.49
CA LYS A 31 9.76 17.21 -11.95
C LYS A 31 9.84 18.67 -12.41
N ILE A 32 10.79 19.42 -11.87
CA ILE A 32 10.98 20.84 -12.11
C ILE A 32 12.43 21.16 -12.48
N ARG A 33 12.64 22.34 -13.03
CA ARG A 33 13.98 22.90 -13.26
C ARG A 33 14.42 23.77 -12.08
N THR A 34 15.71 24.03 -11.97
CA THR A 34 16.28 24.91 -10.94
C THR A 34 15.64 26.30 -10.95
N SER A 35 15.37 26.85 -12.14
CA SER A 35 14.72 28.16 -12.32
C SER A 35 13.30 28.21 -11.77
N ASP A 36 12.65 27.07 -11.62
CA ASP A 36 11.25 27.00 -11.24
C ASP A 36 11.08 27.05 -9.72
N ILE A 37 12.16 26.85 -8.95
CA ILE A 37 12.15 26.78 -7.49
C ILE A 37 13.13 27.72 -6.80
N ILE A 38 14.37 27.84 -7.26
CA ILE A 38 15.41 28.62 -6.57
C ILE A 38 15.08 30.11 -6.64
N GLY A 39 15.11 30.76 -5.49
CA GLY A 39 14.88 32.19 -5.33
C GLY A 39 13.41 32.59 -5.20
N LYS A 40 12.48 31.67 -5.38
CA LYS A 40 11.07 31.88 -5.05
C LYS A 40 10.85 31.76 -3.54
N THR A 41 9.80 32.38 -3.04
CA THR A 41 9.35 32.12 -1.68
C THR A 41 8.64 30.78 -1.59
N ALA A 42 8.58 30.19 -0.41
CA ALA A 42 7.82 28.97 -0.18
C ALA A 42 6.35 29.16 -0.58
N GLU A 43 5.76 30.31 -0.31
CA GLU A 43 4.39 30.68 -0.67
C GLU A 43 4.15 30.72 -2.19
N GLU A 44 5.14 31.21 -2.95
CA GLU A 44 5.07 31.24 -4.42
C GLU A 44 5.24 29.84 -5.04
N PHE A 45 5.96 28.96 -4.36
CA PHE A 45 6.27 27.64 -4.91
C PHE A 45 5.26 26.55 -4.47
N PHE A 46 4.88 26.51 -3.19
CA PHE A 46 3.93 25.52 -2.66
C PHE A 46 2.50 26.02 -2.77
N THR A 47 1.99 26.08 -3.99
CA THR A 47 0.61 26.51 -4.31
C THR A 47 -0.32 25.32 -4.56
N ASN A 48 -1.61 25.57 -4.68
CA ASN A 48 -2.66 24.60 -5.02
C ASN A 48 -2.64 23.34 -4.14
N GLY A 49 -2.58 22.14 -4.70
CA GLY A 49 -2.54 20.87 -3.98
C GLY A 49 -1.35 20.69 -3.03
N ARG A 50 -0.35 21.60 -3.06
CA ARG A 50 0.83 21.61 -2.18
C ARG A 50 0.78 22.65 -1.07
N SER A 51 -0.24 23.48 -1.00
CA SER A 51 -0.34 24.61 -0.05
C SER A 51 -0.30 24.18 1.42
N TRP A 52 -0.71 22.96 1.75
CA TRP A 52 -0.63 22.40 3.11
C TRP A 52 0.81 22.28 3.63
N ILE A 53 1.82 22.22 2.74
CA ILE A 53 3.25 22.19 3.11
C ILE A 53 3.64 23.50 3.81
N LEU A 54 3.03 24.63 3.45
CA LEU A 54 3.28 25.93 4.08
C LEU A 54 2.90 25.95 5.55
N GLU A 55 1.80 25.30 5.92
CA GLU A 55 1.38 25.17 7.31
C GLU A 55 2.41 24.37 8.13
N LYS A 56 2.97 23.31 7.52
CA LYS A 56 4.00 22.49 8.15
C LYS A 56 5.32 23.23 8.32
N ILE A 57 5.74 24.00 7.31
CA ILE A 57 6.93 24.87 7.42
C ILE A 57 6.73 25.85 8.57
N LYS A 58 5.60 26.55 8.60
CA LYS A 58 5.30 27.53 9.65
C LYS A 58 5.26 26.90 11.04
N ASN A 59 4.62 25.73 11.17
CA ASN A 59 4.59 25.01 12.44
C ASN A 59 6.01 24.62 12.93
N CYS A 60 6.85 24.10 12.03
CA CYS A 60 8.25 23.79 12.32
C CYS A 60 9.06 25.04 12.76
N GLU A 61 8.81 26.19 12.13
CA GLU A 61 9.45 27.46 12.47
C GLU A 61 9.00 28.00 13.83
N GLU A 62 7.73 27.87 14.18
CA GLU A 62 7.16 28.32 15.44
C GLU A 62 7.54 27.43 16.61
N THR A 63 7.44 26.10 16.45
CA THR A 63 7.69 25.14 17.53
C THR A 63 9.17 24.80 17.73
N LYS A 64 10.01 25.00 16.69
CA LYS A 64 11.41 24.55 16.65
C LYS A 64 11.57 23.04 16.80
N GLU A 65 10.53 22.28 16.53
CA GLU A 65 10.54 20.82 16.59
C GLU A 65 10.56 20.22 15.18
N ASN A 66 11.19 19.04 15.06
CA ASN A 66 11.15 18.27 13.83
C ASN A 66 9.75 17.72 13.62
N GLU A 67 9.21 17.85 12.40
CA GLU A 67 7.94 17.25 12.01
C GLU A 67 8.18 16.21 10.91
N LEU A 68 7.58 15.03 11.06
CA LEU A 68 7.64 13.95 10.08
C LEU A 68 6.22 13.59 9.65
N LEU A 69 5.98 13.65 8.36
CA LEU A 69 4.77 13.16 7.71
C LEU A 69 5.10 11.88 6.95
N MET A 70 4.43 10.82 7.34
CA MET A 70 4.53 9.53 6.66
C MET A 70 3.42 9.43 5.62
N ASP A 71 3.77 8.89 4.44
CA ASP A 71 2.80 8.54 3.40
C ASP A 71 1.94 9.71 2.90
N ALA A 72 2.52 10.90 2.83
CA ALA A 72 1.86 12.07 2.27
C ALA A 72 1.75 11.98 0.75
N GLU A 73 0.61 12.38 0.22
CA GLU A 73 0.41 12.49 -1.23
C GLU A 73 0.39 13.96 -1.64
N PHE A 74 1.14 14.30 -2.69
CA PHE A 74 1.16 15.65 -3.23
C PHE A 74 1.44 15.67 -4.74
N GLU A 75 0.99 16.72 -5.38
CA GLU A 75 1.13 16.92 -6.81
C GLU A 75 2.53 17.43 -7.15
N VAL A 76 3.13 16.88 -8.20
CA VAL A 76 4.44 17.29 -8.75
C VAL A 76 4.29 17.69 -10.21
N GLY A 77 5.23 18.50 -10.70
CA GLY A 77 5.20 19.06 -12.04
C GLY A 77 4.86 20.54 -12.06
N THR A 78 4.82 21.12 -13.25
CA THR A 78 4.45 22.52 -13.48
C THR A 78 3.16 22.59 -14.28
N GLU A 79 2.35 23.62 -14.03
CA GLU A 79 1.08 23.86 -14.77
C GLU A 79 1.32 24.10 -16.28
N GLU A 80 2.54 24.52 -16.66
CA GLU A 80 2.89 24.78 -18.06
C GLU A 80 3.05 23.51 -18.91
N ASP A 81 3.36 22.36 -18.28
CA ASP A 81 3.67 21.11 -18.98
C ASP A 81 2.46 20.15 -19.11
N ASP A 82 1.29 20.49 -18.60
CA ASP A 82 0.07 19.64 -18.57
C ASP A 82 0.31 18.23 -17.97
N ASN A 83 1.34 18.09 -17.12
CA ASN A 83 1.89 16.84 -16.63
C ASN A 83 1.99 16.84 -15.10
N ILE A 84 0.83 17.07 -14.45
CA ILE A 84 0.73 16.95 -12.99
C ILE A 84 0.61 15.48 -12.64
N GLU A 85 1.52 14.99 -11.81
CA GLU A 85 1.50 13.63 -11.27
C GLU A 85 1.38 13.66 -9.75
N LEU A 86 0.73 12.64 -9.21
CA LEU A 86 0.64 12.42 -7.76
C LEU A 86 1.81 11.55 -7.30
N VAL A 87 2.55 12.02 -6.31
CA VAL A 87 3.69 11.33 -5.69
C VAL A 87 3.34 11.04 -4.23
N SER A 88 3.66 9.83 -3.78
CA SER A 88 3.60 9.46 -2.37
C SER A 88 4.99 9.60 -1.75
N ALA A 89 5.10 10.29 -0.65
CA ALA A 89 6.40 10.53 0.01
C ALA A 89 6.32 10.58 1.53
N ASN A 90 7.45 10.25 2.16
CA ASN A 90 7.71 10.64 3.53
C ASN A 90 8.39 12.02 3.51
N ILE A 91 7.89 12.97 4.29
CA ILE A 91 8.38 14.34 4.30
C ILE A 91 8.79 14.74 5.71
N SER A 92 10.04 15.17 5.86
CA SER A 92 10.56 15.67 7.13
C SER A 92 10.81 17.19 7.04
N PHE A 93 10.38 17.91 8.05
CA PHE A 93 10.65 19.34 8.24
C PHE A 93 11.55 19.49 9.45
N LEU A 94 12.69 20.13 9.28
CA LEU A 94 13.71 20.31 10.33
C LEU A 94 14.08 21.79 10.44
N PRO A 95 14.01 22.40 11.63
CA PRO A 95 14.46 23.76 11.81
C PRO A 95 15.99 23.83 11.66
N LEU A 96 16.47 24.84 10.93
CA LEU A 96 17.89 25.14 10.83
C LEU A 96 18.25 26.19 11.87
N GLU A 97 19.09 25.80 12.82
CA GLU A 97 19.55 26.66 13.90
C GLU A 97 21.07 26.87 13.83
N ASN A 98 21.52 28.06 14.25
CA ASN A 98 22.95 28.31 14.37
C ASN A 98 23.47 27.64 15.67
N GLN A 99 24.35 26.66 15.52
CA GLN A 99 25.04 26.05 16.65
C GLN A 99 26.44 26.66 16.75
N ASP A 100 26.79 27.19 17.92
CA ASP A 100 28.16 27.58 18.23
C ASP A 100 29.10 26.34 18.16
N PRO A 101 30.37 26.46 17.74
CA PRO A 101 31.34 25.36 17.70
C PRO A 101 31.45 24.55 19.01
N ASP A 102 31.04 25.12 20.13
CA ASP A 102 31.01 24.48 21.46
C ASP A 102 29.66 23.76 21.74
N GLY A 103 28.72 23.67 20.77
CA GLY A 103 27.43 23.00 20.93
C GLY A 103 26.42 23.74 21.81
N ARG A 104 26.67 25.04 22.10
CA ARG A 104 25.71 25.90 22.81
C ARG A 104 24.82 26.61 21.80
N MET A 105 23.49 26.59 22.02
CA MET A 105 22.58 27.41 21.26
C MET A 105 22.89 28.89 21.46
N ASP A 106 23.31 29.58 20.43
CA ASP A 106 23.46 31.04 20.47
C ASP A 106 22.06 31.67 20.37
N GLN A 107 21.51 32.05 21.52
CA GLN A 107 20.20 32.72 21.61
C GLN A 107 20.18 34.11 20.94
N ALA A 108 21.30 34.61 20.44
CA ALA A 108 21.43 35.93 19.82
C ALA A 108 21.42 35.91 18.29
N GLN A 109 21.64 34.76 17.66
CA GLN A 109 21.54 34.61 16.19
C GLN A 109 20.50 33.54 15.85
N GLY A 110 19.30 34.01 15.64
CA GLY A 110 18.07 33.27 15.49
C GLY A 110 18.04 32.13 14.43
N HIS A 111 16.88 31.68 14.18
CA HIS A 111 16.49 30.71 13.19
C HIS A 111 17.10 31.03 11.81
N LEU A 112 17.76 30.06 11.22
CA LEU A 112 18.38 30.18 9.89
C LEU A 112 17.42 29.74 8.76
N GLY A 113 16.27 29.18 9.12
CA GLY A 113 15.31 28.69 8.15
C GLY A 113 14.85 27.25 8.42
N THR A 114 14.35 26.60 7.38
CA THR A 114 13.81 25.24 7.44
C THR A 114 14.44 24.34 6.37
N LEU A 115 14.79 23.12 6.75
CA LEU A 115 15.20 22.04 5.87
C LEU A 115 14.03 21.10 5.61
N ILE A 116 13.72 20.86 4.37
CA ILE A 116 12.71 19.88 3.95
C ILE A 116 13.43 18.71 3.27
N ILE A 117 13.14 17.50 3.74
CA ILE A 117 13.61 16.26 3.12
C ILE A 117 12.39 15.51 2.62
N ILE A 118 12.40 15.14 1.32
CA ILE A 118 11.33 14.38 0.69
C ILE A 118 11.91 13.05 0.19
N GLU A 119 11.39 11.97 0.70
CA GLU A 119 11.67 10.61 0.27
C GLU A 119 10.49 10.11 -0.57
N ASP A 120 10.69 9.93 -1.87
CA ASP A 120 9.68 9.39 -2.78
C ASP A 120 9.54 7.88 -2.52
N ILE A 121 8.34 7.47 -2.08
CA ILE A 121 7.98 6.07 -1.82
C ILE A 121 6.96 5.53 -2.84
N SER A 122 6.79 6.22 -3.96
CA SER A 122 5.78 5.86 -4.98
C SER A 122 6.05 4.49 -5.60
N ASP A 123 7.31 4.15 -5.82
CA ASP A 123 7.69 2.85 -6.40
C ASP A 123 7.49 1.73 -5.39
N GLU A 124 7.84 1.92 -4.11
CA GLU A 124 7.59 1.00 -3.01
C GLU A 124 6.09 0.75 -2.84
N LYS A 125 5.28 1.80 -2.86
CA LYS A 125 3.81 1.69 -2.79
C LYS A 125 3.23 0.93 -3.99
N ARG A 126 3.67 1.26 -5.21
CA ARG A 126 3.25 0.54 -6.42
C ARG A 126 3.65 -0.92 -6.36
N MET A 127 4.86 -1.22 -5.91
CA MET A 127 5.35 -2.59 -5.74
C MET A 127 4.52 -3.32 -4.69
N LYS A 128 4.29 -2.71 -3.50
CA LYS A 128 3.44 -3.27 -2.44
C LYS A 128 2.01 -3.49 -2.94
N SER A 129 1.40 -2.54 -3.64
CA SER A 129 0.06 -2.66 -4.25
C SER A 129 0.00 -3.72 -5.34
N THR A 130 1.06 -3.90 -6.13
CA THR A 130 1.13 -4.96 -7.13
C THR A 130 1.29 -6.31 -6.46
N MET A 131 2.18 -6.42 -5.47
CA MET A 131 2.39 -7.66 -4.72
C MET A 131 1.13 -8.11 -3.98
N SER A 132 0.36 -7.19 -3.39
CA SER A 132 -0.89 -7.50 -2.67
C SER A 132 -2.00 -8.06 -3.57
N ARG A 133 -1.87 -7.95 -4.89
CA ARG A 133 -2.77 -8.62 -5.85
C ARG A 133 -2.40 -10.08 -6.12
N TYR A 134 -1.17 -10.47 -5.81
CA TYR A 134 -0.63 -11.81 -6.07
C TYR A 134 -0.27 -12.56 -4.80
N ILE A 135 -0.11 -11.85 -3.68
CA ILE A 135 0.28 -12.40 -2.38
C ILE A 135 -0.61 -11.74 -1.33
N ASP A 136 -1.17 -12.53 -0.43
CA ASP A 136 -1.96 -12.00 0.69
C ASP A 136 -1.14 -10.97 1.49
N PRO A 137 -1.74 -9.82 1.90
CA PRO A 137 -1.05 -8.79 2.65
C PRO A 137 -0.40 -9.28 3.95
N GLY A 138 -1.01 -10.25 4.65
CA GLY A 138 -0.44 -10.84 5.86
C GLY A 138 0.85 -11.61 5.61
N ILE A 139 0.94 -12.30 4.47
CA ILE A 139 2.19 -12.95 4.04
C ILE A 139 3.24 -11.91 3.65
N ALA A 140 2.83 -10.88 2.91
CA ALA A 140 3.74 -9.82 2.48
C ALA A 140 4.35 -9.07 3.68
N ASP A 141 3.55 -8.72 4.67
CA ASP A 141 4.01 -8.05 5.89
C ASP A 141 4.93 -8.96 6.74
N LYS A 142 4.64 -10.26 6.82
CA LYS A 142 5.50 -11.23 7.50
C LYS A 142 6.85 -11.39 6.79
N LEU A 143 6.85 -11.50 5.46
CA LEU A 143 8.09 -11.56 4.66
C LEU A 143 8.94 -10.29 4.81
N MET A 144 8.31 -9.13 4.91
CA MET A 144 9.02 -7.85 5.10
C MET A 144 9.58 -7.70 6.51
N SER A 145 8.88 -8.20 7.54
CA SER A 145 9.29 -8.06 8.95
C SER A 145 10.36 -9.07 9.37
N GLU A 146 10.30 -10.31 8.86
CA GLU A 146 11.18 -11.40 9.29
C GLU A 146 12.35 -11.68 8.31
N GLY A 147 12.37 -11.00 7.15
CA GLY A 147 13.39 -11.18 6.11
C GLY A 147 13.19 -12.45 5.27
N THR A 148 14.04 -12.61 4.24
CA THR A 148 13.93 -13.68 3.23
C THR A 148 14.32 -15.08 3.72
N ASP A 149 14.69 -15.25 4.98
CA ASP A 149 15.20 -16.52 5.52
C ASP A 149 14.11 -17.47 6.07
N ILE A 150 12.83 -17.23 5.70
CA ILE A 150 11.70 -18.08 6.11
C ILE A 150 11.62 -19.30 5.16
N MET A 151 12.65 -20.09 5.11
CA MET A 151 12.63 -21.42 4.50
C MET A 151 12.24 -22.42 5.57
N GLY A 152 10.99 -22.89 5.51
CA GLY A 152 10.49 -23.97 6.37
C GLY A 152 9.06 -23.74 6.83
N GLY A 153 8.28 -24.82 6.87
CA GLY A 153 6.92 -24.79 7.41
C GLY A 153 6.92 -24.86 8.93
N GLN A 154 5.95 -24.19 9.54
CA GLN A 154 5.64 -24.29 10.96
C GLN A 154 4.33 -25.08 11.14
N GLU A 155 4.30 -25.98 12.12
CA GLU A 155 3.05 -26.65 12.50
C GLU A 155 2.19 -25.64 13.26
N THR A 156 0.97 -25.43 12.78
CA THR A 156 -0.03 -24.56 13.40
C THR A 156 -1.41 -25.21 13.29
N GLU A 157 -2.33 -24.85 14.18
CA GLU A 157 -3.73 -25.20 14.01
C GLU A 157 -4.41 -24.13 13.17
N ALA A 158 -5.11 -24.54 12.11
CA ALA A 158 -5.77 -23.63 11.21
C ALA A 158 -7.09 -24.21 10.69
N THR A 159 -8.02 -23.32 10.38
CA THR A 159 -9.27 -23.67 9.69
C THR A 159 -9.09 -23.40 8.20
N LEU A 160 -9.12 -24.46 7.39
CA LEU A 160 -9.04 -24.37 5.94
C LEU A 160 -10.44 -24.34 5.32
N LEU A 161 -10.62 -23.46 4.37
CA LEU A 161 -11.83 -23.29 3.56
C LEU A 161 -11.53 -23.62 2.12
N PHE A 162 -12.35 -24.51 1.53
CA PHE A 162 -12.37 -24.77 0.11
C PHE A 162 -13.76 -24.49 -0.44
N SER A 163 -13.84 -23.82 -1.56
CA SER A 163 -15.08 -23.63 -2.31
C SER A 163 -14.86 -23.84 -3.81
N ASP A 164 -15.89 -24.34 -4.50
CA ASP A 164 -15.88 -24.49 -5.94
C ASP A 164 -17.24 -24.07 -6.54
N VAL A 165 -17.26 -23.72 -7.83
CA VAL A 165 -18.46 -23.37 -8.57
C VAL A 165 -19.12 -24.66 -9.09
N ARG A 166 -20.40 -24.87 -8.77
CA ARG A 166 -21.15 -26.02 -9.23
C ARG A 166 -21.37 -25.98 -10.75
N SER A 167 -21.19 -27.12 -11.39
CA SER A 167 -21.36 -27.27 -12.83
C SER A 167 -20.56 -26.30 -13.68
N PHE A 168 -19.38 -25.90 -13.21
CA PHE A 168 -18.53 -24.89 -13.87
C PHE A 168 -18.24 -25.23 -15.35
N THR A 169 -17.98 -26.50 -15.67
CA THR A 169 -17.77 -26.95 -17.07
C THR A 169 -18.91 -26.54 -17.98
N THR A 170 -20.17 -26.76 -17.55
CA THR A 170 -21.35 -26.39 -18.34
C THR A 170 -21.47 -24.87 -18.50
N ILE A 171 -21.13 -24.12 -17.45
CA ILE A 171 -21.13 -22.65 -17.47
C ILE A 171 -20.11 -22.14 -18.48
N THR A 172 -18.89 -22.69 -18.49
CA THR A 172 -17.81 -22.27 -19.41
C THR A 172 -18.13 -22.58 -20.87
N GLU A 173 -18.76 -23.73 -21.15
CA GLU A 173 -19.23 -24.07 -22.49
C GLU A 173 -20.28 -23.08 -23.03
N THR A 174 -21.12 -22.56 -22.14
CA THR A 174 -22.16 -21.59 -22.49
C THR A 174 -21.61 -20.18 -22.70
N LEU A 175 -20.68 -19.73 -21.81
CA LEU A 175 -20.18 -18.37 -21.82
C LEU A 175 -18.98 -18.13 -22.75
N GLY A 176 -18.27 -19.19 -23.11
CA GLY A 176 -16.98 -19.09 -23.81
C GLY A 176 -15.88 -18.47 -22.95
N ALA A 177 -14.67 -18.36 -23.49
CA ALA A 177 -13.48 -18.00 -22.71
C ALA A 177 -13.57 -16.60 -22.03
N GLN A 178 -13.97 -15.58 -22.78
CA GLN A 178 -14.07 -14.21 -22.25
C GLN A 178 -15.18 -14.08 -21.21
N GLY A 179 -16.36 -14.68 -21.46
CA GLY A 179 -17.46 -14.67 -20.51
C GLY A 179 -17.12 -15.41 -19.21
N THR A 180 -16.37 -16.51 -19.34
CA THR A 180 -15.88 -17.27 -18.16
C THR A 180 -14.94 -16.44 -17.29
N VAL A 181 -13.96 -15.74 -17.89
CA VAL A 181 -13.04 -14.87 -17.14
C VAL A 181 -13.80 -13.73 -16.46
N ALA A 182 -14.75 -13.10 -17.16
CA ALA A 182 -15.57 -12.04 -16.57
C ALA A 182 -16.39 -12.55 -15.38
N LEU A 183 -17.04 -13.72 -15.53
CA LEU A 183 -17.78 -14.37 -14.45
C LEU A 183 -16.90 -14.66 -13.24
N LEU A 184 -15.72 -15.26 -13.45
CA LEU A 184 -14.81 -15.62 -12.37
C LEU A 184 -14.30 -14.37 -11.63
N ASN A 185 -13.98 -13.30 -12.35
CA ASN A 185 -13.54 -12.07 -11.71
C ASN A 185 -14.62 -11.49 -10.79
N GLU A 186 -15.87 -11.37 -11.28
CA GLU A 186 -16.99 -10.90 -10.46
C GLU A 186 -17.24 -11.83 -9.26
N TYR A 187 -17.21 -13.14 -9.45
CA TYR A 187 -17.40 -14.14 -8.41
C TYR A 187 -16.31 -14.07 -7.35
N PHE A 188 -15.04 -14.05 -7.77
CA PHE A 188 -13.91 -14.01 -6.86
C PHE A 188 -13.88 -12.72 -6.04
N ASP A 189 -14.19 -11.56 -6.63
CA ASP A 189 -14.27 -10.29 -5.89
C ASP A 189 -15.23 -10.39 -4.70
N ILE A 190 -16.42 -10.94 -4.91
CA ILE A 190 -17.45 -11.09 -3.88
C ILE A 190 -17.01 -12.10 -2.80
N MET A 191 -16.40 -13.21 -3.22
CA MET A 191 -15.98 -14.27 -2.28
C MET A 191 -14.76 -13.87 -1.47
N VAL A 192 -13.77 -13.25 -2.10
CA VAL A 192 -12.56 -12.76 -1.42
C VAL A 192 -12.92 -11.69 -0.39
N GLU A 193 -13.82 -10.78 -0.71
CA GLU A 193 -14.29 -9.78 0.24
C GLU A 193 -14.94 -10.43 1.47
N ALA A 194 -15.81 -11.44 1.28
CA ALA A 194 -16.45 -12.16 2.37
C ALA A 194 -15.46 -12.90 3.28
N ILE A 195 -14.37 -13.43 2.73
CA ILE A 195 -13.29 -14.10 3.45
C ILE A 195 -12.44 -13.06 4.22
N SER A 196 -12.02 -12.00 3.54
CA SER A 196 -11.13 -10.96 4.09
C SER A 196 -11.77 -10.17 5.22
N GLU A 197 -13.08 -9.89 5.16
CA GLU A 197 -13.83 -9.23 6.25
C GLU A 197 -13.81 -10.04 7.57
N GLN A 198 -13.64 -11.35 7.48
CA GLN A 198 -13.48 -12.21 8.64
C GLN A 198 -12.00 -12.46 8.98
N GLY A 199 -11.08 -11.75 8.35
CA GLY A 199 -9.62 -11.89 8.56
C GLY A 199 -9.09 -13.23 8.06
N GLY A 200 -9.75 -13.85 7.07
CA GLY A 200 -9.26 -15.03 6.38
C GLY A 200 -8.23 -14.64 5.32
N MET A 201 -7.21 -15.47 5.17
CA MET A 201 -6.20 -15.35 4.13
C MET A 201 -6.61 -16.19 2.91
N VAL A 202 -6.71 -15.57 1.74
CA VAL A 202 -6.87 -16.31 0.48
C VAL A 202 -5.50 -16.77 0.01
N ASP A 203 -5.28 -18.10 0.01
CA ASP A 203 -4.01 -18.67 -0.43
C ASP A 203 -3.91 -18.67 -1.96
N LYS A 204 -4.85 -19.31 -2.63
CA LYS A 204 -4.83 -19.38 -4.10
C LYS A 204 -6.18 -19.70 -4.71
N PHE A 205 -6.29 -19.40 -6.00
CA PHE A 205 -7.37 -19.89 -6.85
C PHE A 205 -6.91 -21.16 -7.60
N ILE A 206 -7.76 -22.19 -7.63
CA ILE A 206 -7.50 -23.45 -8.31
C ILE A 206 -8.60 -23.65 -9.36
N GLY A 207 -8.42 -23.04 -10.53
CA GLY A 207 -9.49 -22.96 -11.53
C GLY A 207 -10.63 -22.05 -11.05
N ASP A 208 -11.78 -22.63 -10.79
CA ASP A 208 -12.95 -21.98 -10.21
C ASP A 208 -13.06 -22.13 -8.67
N ALA A 209 -12.11 -22.84 -8.08
CA ALA A 209 -12.06 -23.07 -6.65
C ALA A 209 -11.25 -22.00 -5.92
N ILE A 210 -11.63 -21.74 -4.68
CA ILE A 210 -10.91 -20.89 -3.73
C ILE A 210 -10.36 -21.76 -2.61
N MET A 211 -9.08 -21.58 -2.29
CA MET A 211 -8.46 -22.08 -1.08
C MET A 211 -8.15 -20.91 -0.16
N ALA A 212 -8.65 -20.95 1.06
CA ALA A 212 -8.41 -19.92 2.07
C ALA A 212 -8.17 -20.56 3.45
N GLY A 213 -7.54 -19.80 4.35
CA GLY A 213 -7.23 -20.25 5.69
C GLY A 213 -7.46 -19.17 6.75
N PHE A 214 -7.78 -19.61 7.95
CA PHE A 214 -7.86 -18.82 9.17
C PHE A 214 -6.90 -19.43 10.19
N GLY A 215 -6.15 -18.61 10.90
CA GLY A 215 -5.07 -19.07 11.78
C GLY A 215 -3.70 -19.14 11.07
N ILE A 216 -3.62 -18.70 9.84
CA ILE A 216 -2.40 -18.57 9.06
C ILE A 216 -2.33 -17.18 8.40
N PRO A 217 -1.17 -16.51 8.35
CA PRO A 217 0.12 -16.87 8.96
C PRO A 217 0.17 -16.68 10.48
N VAL A 218 -0.87 -16.13 11.10
CA VAL A 218 -0.97 -15.86 12.54
C VAL A 218 -2.26 -16.44 13.09
N ALA A 219 -2.15 -17.31 14.09
CA ALA A 219 -3.30 -17.91 14.76
C ALA A 219 -4.01 -16.93 15.71
N ASN A 220 -5.33 -17.03 15.78
CA ASN A 220 -6.19 -16.31 16.72
C ASN A 220 -7.11 -17.31 17.44
N GLU A 221 -7.69 -16.88 18.57
CA GLU A 221 -8.52 -17.75 19.42
C GLU A 221 -9.89 -18.12 18.80
N ASP A 222 -10.33 -17.39 17.75
CA ASP A 222 -11.64 -17.54 17.11
C ASP A 222 -11.58 -17.90 15.62
N ASP A 223 -10.49 -18.55 15.18
CA ASP A 223 -10.26 -18.86 13.77
C ASP A 223 -11.36 -19.76 13.16
N GLU A 224 -11.85 -20.74 13.91
CA GLU A 224 -12.94 -21.63 13.48
C GLU A 224 -14.24 -20.84 13.29
N ASP A 225 -14.57 -19.98 14.26
CA ASP A 225 -15.77 -19.16 14.20
C ASP A 225 -15.72 -18.16 13.05
N ARG A 226 -14.53 -17.58 12.78
CA ARG A 226 -14.30 -16.69 11.64
C ARG A 226 -14.45 -17.43 10.32
N GLY A 227 -13.90 -18.63 10.22
CA GLY A 227 -14.07 -19.51 9.06
C GLY A 227 -15.55 -19.81 8.76
N VAL A 228 -16.32 -20.16 9.79
CA VAL A 228 -17.76 -20.42 9.63
C VAL A 228 -18.52 -19.14 9.25
N ARG A 229 -18.23 -17.99 9.88
CA ARG A 229 -18.85 -16.72 9.52
C ARG A 229 -18.53 -16.33 8.08
N ALA A 230 -17.30 -16.53 7.62
CA ALA A 230 -16.91 -16.29 6.22
C ALA A 230 -17.73 -17.16 5.27
N GLY A 231 -17.84 -18.46 5.53
CA GLY A 231 -18.64 -19.38 4.72
C GLY A 231 -20.11 -18.96 4.62
N ILE A 232 -20.72 -18.54 5.73
CA ILE A 232 -22.10 -18.03 5.75
C ILE A 232 -22.21 -16.74 4.93
N ASN A 233 -21.25 -15.80 5.06
CA ASN A 233 -21.23 -14.56 4.31
C ASN A 233 -21.06 -14.82 2.80
N MET A 234 -20.20 -15.75 2.41
CA MET A 234 -20.02 -16.16 1.01
C MET A 234 -21.34 -16.63 0.39
N ILE A 235 -22.07 -17.53 1.09
CA ILE A 235 -23.37 -18.03 0.61
C ILE A 235 -24.39 -16.90 0.51
N LYS A 236 -24.47 -16.03 1.50
CA LYS A 236 -25.40 -14.90 1.53
C LYS A 236 -25.13 -13.94 0.35
N ARG A 237 -23.89 -13.56 0.15
CA ARG A 237 -23.49 -12.67 -0.96
C ARG A 237 -23.70 -13.32 -2.33
N LEU A 238 -23.48 -14.62 -2.44
CA LEU A 238 -23.79 -15.36 -3.65
C LEU A 238 -25.28 -15.28 -4.00
N TRP A 239 -26.18 -15.40 -3.03
CA TRP A 239 -27.62 -15.27 -3.24
C TRP A 239 -27.99 -13.84 -3.68
N GLU A 240 -27.48 -12.82 -3.00
CA GLU A 240 -27.71 -11.41 -3.34
C GLU A 240 -27.22 -11.11 -4.78
N TRP A 241 -26.05 -11.61 -5.12
CA TRP A 241 -25.50 -11.46 -6.46
C TRP A 241 -26.34 -12.22 -7.53
N ASN A 242 -26.82 -13.40 -7.23
CA ASN A 242 -27.70 -14.16 -8.12
C ASN A 242 -29.01 -13.43 -8.39
N GLU A 243 -29.60 -12.74 -7.41
CA GLU A 243 -30.79 -11.90 -7.63
C GLU A 243 -30.52 -10.79 -8.65
N ILE A 244 -29.34 -10.21 -8.65
CA ILE A 244 -28.92 -9.20 -9.65
C ILE A 244 -28.76 -9.86 -11.01
N ARG A 245 -28.08 -10.98 -11.07
CA ARG A 245 -27.84 -11.74 -12.31
C ARG A 245 -29.14 -12.16 -12.99
N GLU A 246 -30.10 -12.64 -12.23
CA GLU A 246 -31.42 -13.04 -12.75
C GLU A 246 -32.18 -11.85 -13.34
N LYS A 247 -32.15 -10.67 -12.68
CA LYS A 247 -32.72 -9.42 -13.21
C LYS A 247 -32.06 -8.98 -14.52
N GLU A 248 -30.79 -9.29 -14.69
CA GLU A 248 -30.03 -9.04 -15.93
C GLU A 248 -30.19 -10.13 -16.98
N GLY A 249 -30.97 -11.17 -16.69
CA GLY A 249 -31.15 -12.34 -17.60
C GLY A 249 -29.91 -13.23 -17.68
N LYS A 250 -29.01 -13.15 -16.70
CA LYS A 250 -27.82 -14.01 -16.60
C LYS A 250 -28.16 -15.27 -15.80
N MET A 251 -27.44 -16.35 -16.05
CA MET A 251 -27.58 -17.61 -15.32
C MET A 251 -27.10 -17.48 -13.89
N PRO A 252 -27.85 -17.96 -12.88
CA PRO A 252 -27.37 -18.00 -11.49
C PRO A 252 -26.19 -18.96 -11.36
N VAL A 253 -25.41 -18.75 -10.32
CA VAL A 253 -24.22 -19.53 -9.96
C VAL A 253 -24.43 -20.19 -8.61
N ASP A 254 -24.16 -21.48 -8.51
CA ASP A 254 -24.15 -22.22 -7.25
C ASP A 254 -22.71 -22.56 -6.85
N MET A 255 -22.46 -22.72 -5.55
CA MET A 255 -21.15 -23.16 -5.06
C MET A 255 -21.26 -24.30 -4.04
N GLY A 256 -20.20 -25.10 -3.97
CA GLY A 256 -19.90 -25.98 -2.86
C GLY A 256 -18.90 -25.33 -1.93
N LEU A 257 -19.03 -25.54 -0.61
CA LEU A 257 -18.11 -25.03 0.38
C LEU A 257 -17.85 -26.09 1.44
N GLY A 258 -16.59 -26.26 1.82
CA GLY A 258 -16.15 -27.13 2.92
C GLY A 258 -15.18 -26.43 3.84
N LEU A 259 -15.30 -26.71 5.13
CA LEU A 259 -14.40 -26.21 6.18
C LEU A 259 -13.88 -27.40 6.99
N ASN A 260 -12.62 -27.33 7.37
CA ASN A 260 -12.01 -28.26 8.31
C ASN A 260 -10.96 -27.54 9.16
N THR A 261 -10.94 -27.84 10.46
CA THR A 261 -9.91 -27.35 11.38
C THR A 261 -9.05 -28.51 11.82
N ASP A 262 -7.74 -28.38 11.66
CA ASP A 262 -6.77 -29.36 12.15
C ASP A 262 -5.35 -28.73 12.15
N LYS A 263 -4.39 -29.50 12.63
CA LYS A 263 -2.97 -29.17 12.53
C LYS A 263 -2.50 -29.25 11.08
N VAL A 264 -1.91 -28.18 10.63
CA VAL A 264 -1.33 -28.06 9.28
C VAL A 264 0.11 -27.60 9.37
N VAL A 265 0.87 -27.83 8.32
CA VAL A 265 2.18 -27.22 8.15
C VAL A 265 2.02 -26.05 7.17
N SER A 266 2.21 -24.84 7.67
CA SER A 266 2.10 -23.61 6.91
C SER A 266 3.44 -22.92 6.80
N GLY A 267 3.78 -22.40 5.63
CA GLY A 267 5.02 -21.69 5.38
C GLY A 267 5.48 -21.78 3.93
N ASN A 268 6.62 -21.20 3.62
CA ASN A 268 7.16 -21.14 2.27
C ASN A 268 7.66 -22.52 1.81
N ILE A 269 6.98 -23.11 0.86
CA ILE A 269 7.31 -24.42 0.26
C ILE A 269 7.59 -24.23 -1.22
N GLY A 270 8.75 -24.69 -1.69
CA GLY A 270 9.08 -24.59 -3.10
C GLY A 270 10.57 -24.68 -3.40
N SER A 271 10.96 -23.98 -4.45
CA SER A 271 12.34 -23.90 -4.91
C SER A 271 12.86 -22.47 -4.78
N SER A 272 14.19 -22.31 -4.93
CA SER A 272 14.81 -20.96 -4.96
C SER A 272 14.29 -20.04 -6.08
N LYS A 273 13.53 -20.58 -7.04
CA LYS A 273 12.96 -19.80 -8.17
C LYS A 273 11.45 -19.59 -8.08
N ARG A 274 10.73 -20.39 -7.30
CA ARG A 274 9.28 -20.31 -7.11
C ARG A 274 8.91 -20.94 -5.78
N MET A 275 8.18 -20.18 -4.98
CA MET A 275 7.63 -20.62 -3.69
C MET A 275 6.13 -20.42 -3.70
N ASP A 276 5.44 -21.32 -3.02
CA ASP A 276 4.04 -21.20 -2.59
C ASP A 276 4.03 -21.16 -1.06
N TYR A 277 3.04 -20.49 -0.48
CA TYR A 277 2.83 -20.42 0.95
C TYR A 277 1.85 -21.50 1.39
#